data_adc44001fd9c31f920a32c45f5f84b0b
#
_entry.id   adc44001fd9c31f920a32c45f5f84b0b
#
_cell.length_a   1.000
_cell.length_b   1.000
_cell.length_c   1.000
_cell.angle_alpha   90.00
_cell.angle_beta   90.00
_cell.angle_gamma   90.00
#
_symmetry.space_group_name_H-M   'P 1'
#
loop_
_entity.id
_entity.type
_entity.pdbx_description
1 polymer ?
#
loop_
_entity_poly.entity_id
_entity_poly.type
_entity_poly.pdbx_seq_one_letter_code
_entity_poly.pdbx_strand_id
1 'polypeptide(L)'
;MGTFATEVQNRLHDTLAERCDDYEWKTERRIAGTPVDVVGRRSTEWALVELEWRRADPADNTAKLFRHLAKDAFDGRNALDASDTSDAEHVAVFQVFTGYYDLVNGGVSAKRENAEFVGQVASDVIDRFTYTPIEFGLDPPKRGGERPDAWRTVADATARTIAARL
;
A
#
# COMPACT_ATOMS: atom_id res chain seq x y z
N MET A 1 -13.08 6.16 -0.31
CA MET A 1 -12.00 7.08 -0.79
C MET A 1 -12.63 8.27 -1.51
N GLY A 2 -12.00 9.46 -1.56
CA GLY A 2 -12.51 10.60 -2.35
C GLY A 2 -12.15 10.44 -3.83
N THR A 3 -12.92 11.07 -4.74
CA THR A 3 -12.74 10.94 -6.20
C THR A 3 -11.30 11.09 -6.67
N PHE A 4 -10.55 12.07 -6.14
CA PHE A 4 -9.16 12.30 -6.55
C PHE A 4 -8.20 11.20 -6.04
N ALA A 5 -8.40 10.72 -4.82
CA ALA A 5 -7.60 9.59 -4.33
C ALA A 5 -7.83 8.33 -5.18
N THR A 6 -9.06 8.09 -5.63
CA THR A 6 -9.37 6.99 -6.56
C THR A 6 -8.69 7.17 -7.92
N GLU A 7 -8.57 8.40 -8.42
CA GLU A 7 -7.84 8.65 -9.67
C GLU A 7 -6.34 8.39 -9.52
N VAL A 8 -5.74 8.75 -8.39
CA VAL A 8 -4.34 8.44 -8.09
C VAL A 8 -4.15 6.92 -7.97
N GLN A 9 -5.04 6.24 -7.26
CA GLN A 9 -5.04 4.78 -7.15
C GLN A 9 -5.09 4.10 -8.52
N ASN A 10 -6.01 4.53 -9.40
CA ASN A 10 -6.12 3.98 -10.75
C ASN A 10 -4.85 4.26 -11.57
N ARG A 11 -4.26 5.46 -11.44
CA ARG A 11 -3.00 5.77 -12.14
C ARG A 11 -1.83 4.92 -11.66
N LEU A 12 -1.72 4.67 -10.36
CA LEU A 12 -0.74 3.74 -9.82
C LEU A 12 -0.94 2.32 -10.39
N HIS A 13 -2.19 1.82 -10.36
CA HIS A 13 -2.55 0.54 -10.94
C HIS A 13 -2.13 0.42 -12.41
N ASP A 14 -2.54 1.37 -13.25
CA ASP A 14 -2.29 1.34 -14.70
C ASP A 14 -0.78 1.36 -15.00
N THR A 15 -0.03 2.22 -14.30
CA THR A 15 1.42 2.30 -14.49
C THR A 15 2.14 1.05 -13.99
N LEU A 16 1.67 0.43 -12.91
CA LEU A 16 2.22 -0.85 -12.42
C LEU A 16 1.91 -1.99 -13.39
N ALA A 17 0.69 -2.05 -13.92
CA ALA A 17 0.30 -3.06 -14.91
C ALA A 17 1.10 -2.95 -16.22
N GLU A 18 1.46 -1.74 -16.64
CA GLU A 18 2.33 -1.53 -17.80
C GLU A 18 3.80 -1.92 -17.57
N ARG A 19 4.28 -1.81 -16.32
CA ARG A 19 5.70 -2.02 -15.99
C ARG A 19 6.06 -3.39 -15.47
N CYS A 20 5.11 -4.03 -14.83
CA CYS A 20 5.20 -5.35 -14.24
C CYS A 20 4.06 -6.19 -14.81
N ASP A 21 4.13 -6.45 -16.13
CA ASP A 21 3.12 -7.15 -16.91
C ASP A 21 3.04 -8.65 -16.60
N ASP A 22 4.02 -9.17 -15.87
CA ASP A 22 4.03 -10.51 -15.30
C ASP A 22 3.21 -10.63 -14.00
N TYR A 23 2.73 -9.49 -13.43
CA TYR A 23 1.79 -9.46 -12.33
C TYR A 23 0.35 -9.25 -12.80
N GLU A 24 -0.60 -9.98 -12.24
CA GLU A 24 -2.04 -9.67 -12.36
C GLU A 24 -2.40 -8.57 -11.36
N TRP A 25 -2.71 -7.37 -11.85
CA TRP A 25 -3.03 -6.21 -11.02
C TRP A 25 -4.54 -5.99 -10.88
N LYS A 26 -4.99 -5.62 -9.66
CA LYS A 26 -6.40 -5.28 -9.33
C LYS A 26 -6.45 -4.15 -8.33
N THR A 27 -7.49 -3.32 -8.42
CA THR A 27 -7.80 -2.29 -7.41
C THR A 27 -8.84 -2.79 -6.41
N GLU A 28 -8.82 -2.22 -5.20
CA GLU A 28 -9.82 -2.43 -4.13
C GLU A 28 -10.09 -3.91 -3.80
N ARG A 29 -9.06 -4.74 -3.90
CA ARG A 29 -9.19 -6.16 -3.56
C ARG A 29 -9.17 -6.37 -2.04
N ARG A 30 -10.04 -7.25 -1.56
CA ARG A 30 -9.98 -7.69 -0.17
C ARG A 30 -8.96 -8.81 0.01
N ILE A 31 -8.01 -8.59 0.92
CA ILE A 31 -7.00 -9.56 1.33
C ILE A 31 -7.25 -9.90 2.80
N ALA A 32 -7.55 -11.16 3.10
CA ALA A 32 -7.91 -11.61 4.46
C ALA A 32 -8.98 -10.71 5.14
N GLY A 33 -9.94 -10.21 4.35
CA GLY A 33 -11.01 -9.32 4.83
C GLY A 33 -10.66 -7.82 4.88
N THR A 34 -9.39 -7.43 4.69
CA THR A 34 -8.95 -6.04 4.62
C THR A 34 -8.97 -5.54 3.17
N PRO A 35 -9.64 -4.43 2.85
CA PRO A 35 -9.54 -3.83 1.53
C PRO A 35 -8.13 -3.25 1.33
N VAL A 36 -7.49 -3.58 0.21
CA VAL A 36 -6.20 -3.05 -0.22
C VAL A 36 -6.39 -2.27 -1.51
N ASP A 37 -5.78 -1.09 -1.59
CA ASP A 37 -6.02 -0.14 -2.68
C ASP A 37 -5.56 -0.69 -4.04
N VAL A 38 -4.34 -1.23 -4.14
CA VAL A 38 -3.84 -1.89 -5.36
C VAL A 38 -3.13 -3.19 -4.97
N VAL A 39 -3.47 -4.27 -5.66
CA VAL A 39 -2.92 -5.61 -5.42
C VAL A 39 -2.36 -6.17 -6.71
N GLY A 40 -1.11 -6.59 -6.69
CA GLY A 40 -0.46 -7.38 -7.74
C GLY A 40 -0.19 -8.80 -7.29
N ARG A 41 -0.38 -9.77 -8.19
CA ARG A 41 -0.04 -11.18 -7.94
C ARG A 41 0.75 -11.75 -9.10
N ARG A 42 1.84 -12.45 -8.77
CA ARG A 42 2.65 -13.24 -9.71
C ARG A 42 2.99 -14.57 -9.06
N SER A 43 2.38 -15.67 -9.51
CA SER A 43 2.56 -16.98 -8.88
C SER A 43 2.29 -16.93 -7.36
N THR A 44 3.31 -17.15 -6.53
CA THR A 44 3.27 -17.12 -5.06
C THR A 44 3.73 -15.77 -4.47
N GLU A 45 4.04 -14.78 -5.32
CA GLU A 45 4.46 -13.45 -4.92
C GLU A 45 3.30 -12.45 -4.98
N TRP A 46 3.18 -11.63 -3.95
CA TRP A 46 2.16 -10.62 -3.84
C TRP A 46 2.75 -9.24 -3.60
N ALA A 47 2.19 -8.24 -4.26
CA ALA A 47 2.48 -6.83 -4.05
C ALA A 47 1.19 -6.15 -3.55
N LEU A 48 1.23 -5.58 -2.35
CA LEU A 48 0.11 -4.86 -1.73
C LEU A 48 0.49 -3.39 -1.63
N VAL A 49 -0.30 -2.51 -2.22
CA VAL A 49 -0.08 -1.06 -2.18
C VAL A 49 -1.24 -0.39 -1.46
N GLU A 50 -0.95 0.28 -0.35
CA GLU A 50 -1.89 1.07 0.45
C GLU A 50 -1.59 2.54 0.29
N LEU A 51 -2.59 3.34 -0.09
CA LEU A 51 -2.47 4.78 -0.27
C LEU A 51 -2.99 5.53 0.97
N GLU A 52 -2.07 6.00 1.78
CA GLU A 52 -2.38 6.81 2.95
C GLU A 52 -2.60 8.27 2.56
N TRP A 53 -3.86 8.57 2.17
CA TRP A 53 -4.21 9.87 1.62
C TRP A 53 -4.30 10.97 2.68
N ARG A 54 -5.19 10.82 3.64
CA ARG A 54 -5.43 11.71 4.80
C ARG A 54 -6.10 10.92 5.93
N ARG A 55 -5.55 9.80 6.30
CA ARG A 55 -6.15 8.99 7.38
C ARG A 55 -5.79 9.55 8.74
N ALA A 56 -6.74 9.44 9.66
CA ALA A 56 -6.52 9.87 11.04
C ALA A 56 -5.51 8.96 11.75
N ASP A 57 -5.50 7.68 11.40
CA ASP A 57 -4.67 6.65 12.01
C ASP A 57 -4.16 5.63 10.98
N PRO A 58 -3.05 5.94 10.29
CA PRO A 58 -2.43 5.00 9.36
C PRO A 58 -1.82 3.79 10.07
N ALA A 59 -1.39 3.91 11.34
CA ALA A 59 -0.82 2.80 12.10
C ALA A 59 -1.86 1.70 12.39
N ASP A 60 -3.12 2.08 12.71
CA ASP A 60 -4.21 1.11 12.89
C ASP A 60 -4.47 0.33 11.58
N ASN A 61 -4.37 1.00 10.44
CA ASN A 61 -4.51 0.38 9.13
C ASN A 61 -3.40 -0.64 8.86
N THR A 62 -2.15 -0.23 9.10
CA THR A 62 -0.97 -1.09 8.98
C THR A 62 -1.07 -2.31 9.90
N ALA A 63 -1.43 -2.09 11.16
CA ALA A 63 -1.61 -3.17 12.15
C ALA A 63 -2.71 -4.15 11.74
N LYS A 64 -3.85 -3.66 11.21
CA LYS A 64 -4.93 -4.52 10.72
C LYS A 64 -4.50 -5.38 9.54
N LEU A 65 -3.81 -4.77 8.57
CA LEU A 65 -3.32 -5.49 7.39
C LEU A 65 -2.38 -6.63 7.82
N PHE A 66 -1.33 -6.32 8.57
CA PHE A 66 -0.37 -7.34 8.99
C PHE A 66 -0.97 -8.39 9.94
N ARG A 67 -1.89 -8.00 10.83
CA ARG A 67 -2.60 -8.96 11.68
C ARG A 67 -3.40 -9.98 10.87
N HIS A 68 -4.04 -9.55 9.78
CA HIS A 68 -4.79 -10.46 8.92
C HIS A 68 -3.85 -11.34 8.08
N LEU A 69 -2.81 -10.76 7.49
CA LEU A 69 -1.78 -11.51 6.77
C LEU A 69 -1.08 -12.55 7.68
N ALA A 70 -0.79 -12.18 8.93
CA ALA A 70 -0.17 -13.07 9.90
C ALA A 70 -1.07 -14.22 10.34
N LYS A 71 -2.38 -13.99 10.48
CA LYS A 71 -3.35 -15.06 10.82
C LYS A 71 -3.33 -16.19 9.81
N ASP A 72 -3.33 -15.87 8.54
CA ASP A 72 -3.26 -16.87 7.47
C ASP A 72 -1.93 -17.65 7.51
N ALA A 73 -0.86 -17.00 7.99
CA ALA A 73 0.43 -17.65 8.20
C ALA A 73 0.46 -18.61 9.40
N PHE A 74 -0.27 -18.29 10.47
CA PHE A 74 -0.23 -19.07 11.73
C PHE A 74 -1.33 -20.12 11.82
N ASP A 75 -2.49 -19.90 11.24
CA ASP A 75 -3.63 -20.81 11.43
C ASP A 75 -3.62 -22.05 10.53
N GLY A 76 -2.83 -22.08 9.46
CA GLY A 76 -2.71 -23.25 8.56
C GLY A 76 -4.06 -23.82 8.10
N ARG A 77 -5.16 -23.11 8.34
CA ARG A 77 -6.53 -23.55 8.13
C ARG A 77 -7.17 -22.79 6.98
N ASN A 78 -7.62 -23.58 6.04
CA ASN A 78 -8.55 -23.28 5.00
C ASN A 78 -9.51 -22.14 5.35
N ALA A 79 -9.18 -20.92 5.00
CA ALA A 79 -10.16 -19.88 4.85
C ALA A 79 -11.00 -20.26 3.62
N LEU A 80 -12.22 -20.72 3.87
CA LEU A 80 -13.22 -21.08 2.84
C LEU A 80 -13.72 -19.86 2.04
N ASP A 81 -13.12 -18.73 2.24
CA ASP A 81 -13.25 -17.55 1.38
C ASP A 81 -11.87 -17.30 0.81
N ALA A 82 -11.74 -17.54 -0.48
CA ALA A 82 -10.54 -17.47 -1.28
C ALA A 82 -9.78 -16.13 -1.18
N SER A 83 -9.26 -15.80 -0.04
CA SER A 83 -8.21 -14.83 0.09
C SER A 83 -6.89 -15.56 -0.08
N ASP A 84 -6.49 -15.62 -1.26
CA ASP A 84 -5.42 -16.33 -1.91
C ASP A 84 -4.00 -16.15 -1.35
N THR A 85 -3.81 -15.53 -0.21
CA THR A 85 -2.47 -15.33 0.36
C THR A 85 -1.95 -16.53 1.15
N SER A 86 -2.76 -17.57 1.35
CA SER A 86 -2.31 -18.82 1.99
C SER A 86 -1.15 -19.49 1.24
N ASP A 87 -1.10 -19.31 -0.08
CA ASP A 87 -0.05 -19.86 -0.96
C ASP A 87 1.08 -18.85 -1.22
N ALA A 88 1.05 -17.66 -0.58
CA ALA A 88 2.06 -16.65 -0.77
C ALA A 88 3.36 -17.04 -0.07
N GLU A 89 4.42 -17.21 -0.85
CA GLU A 89 5.79 -17.37 -0.35
C GLU A 89 6.40 -16.01 0.03
N HIS A 90 5.99 -14.94 -0.69
CA HIS A 90 6.45 -13.59 -0.44
C HIS A 90 5.34 -12.56 -0.62
N VAL A 91 5.24 -11.61 0.32
CA VAL A 91 4.28 -10.49 0.28
C VAL A 91 5.03 -9.19 0.50
N ALA A 92 5.13 -8.38 -0.55
CA ALA A 92 5.68 -7.04 -0.49
C ALA A 92 4.56 -6.03 -0.19
N VAL A 93 4.67 -5.31 0.91
CA VAL A 93 3.73 -4.27 1.32
C VAL A 93 4.36 -2.90 1.10
N PHE A 94 3.74 -2.10 0.24
CA PHE A 94 4.11 -0.71 -0.03
C PHE A 94 3.06 0.21 0.57
N GLN A 95 3.46 1.05 1.51
CA GLN A 95 2.57 2.05 2.11
C GLN A 95 2.97 3.43 1.61
N VAL A 96 2.09 4.04 0.81
CA VAL A 96 2.34 5.30 0.10
C VAL A 96 1.76 6.45 0.89
N PHE A 97 2.62 7.28 1.48
CA PHE A 97 2.24 8.42 2.30
C PHE A 97 2.26 9.71 1.49
N THR A 98 1.15 10.47 1.53
CA THR A 98 1.09 11.82 0.94
C THR A 98 1.79 12.86 1.82
N GLY A 99 2.09 14.04 1.27
CA GLY A 99 2.67 15.17 2.01
C GLY A 99 1.83 15.65 3.21
N TYR A 100 0.57 15.17 3.34
CA TYR A 100 -0.24 15.41 4.54
C TYR A 100 0.44 14.98 5.85
N TYR A 101 1.35 14.03 5.77
CA TYR A 101 2.07 13.50 6.94
C TYR A 101 3.42 14.18 7.17
N ASP A 102 3.82 15.09 6.29
CA ASP A 102 5.09 15.81 6.42
C ASP A 102 4.93 17.00 7.38
N LEU A 103 5.99 17.31 8.12
CA LEU A 103 6.02 18.42 9.05
C LEU A 103 6.62 19.66 8.37
N VAL A 104 6.08 20.83 8.69
CA VAL A 104 6.54 22.13 8.15
C VAL A 104 8.03 22.38 8.39
N ASN A 105 8.56 21.88 9.51
CA ASN A 105 9.96 22.05 9.90
C ASN A 105 10.87 20.90 9.43
N GLY A 106 10.38 20.07 8.51
CA GLY A 106 11.08 18.86 8.05
C GLY A 106 10.78 17.64 8.91
N GLY A 107 11.00 16.46 8.33
CA GLY A 107 10.61 15.18 8.93
C GLY A 107 9.14 14.84 8.73
N VAL A 108 8.69 13.78 9.38
CA VAL A 108 7.34 13.23 9.23
C VAL A 108 6.57 13.28 10.55
N SER A 109 5.25 13.21 10.48
CA SER A 109 4.39 13.22 11.65
C SER A 109 4.50 11.91 12.45
N ALA A 110 4.28 11.96 13.75
CA ALA A 110 4.22 10.77 14.60
C ALA A 110 3.22 9.72 14.13
N LYS A 111 2.17 10.12 13.39
CA LYS A 111 1.22 9.17 12.78
C LYS A 111 1.88 8.31 11.72
N ARG A 112 2.71 8.91 10.87
CA ARG A 112 3.47 8.19 9.84
C ARG A 112 4.57 7.37 10.50
N GLU A 113 5.34 7.93 11.44
CA GLU A 113 6.36 7.20 12.19
C GLU A 113 5.81 5.94 12.86
N ASN A 114 4.63 6.02 13.49
CA ASN A 114 3.98 4.86 14.10
C ASN A 114 3.57 3.80 13.07
N ALA A 115 3.07 4.20 11.91
CA ALA A 115 2.71 3.27 10.84
C ALA A 115 3.96 2.57 10.27
N GLU A 116 5.01 3.32 10.00
CA GLU A 116 6.30 2.80 9.53
C GLU A 116 6.93 1.84 10.55
N PHE A 117 6.88 2.19 11.85
CA PHE A 117 7.35 1.32 12.92
C PHE A 117 6.60 -0.02 12.95
N VAL A 118 5.27 0.00 12.89
CA VAL A 118 4.45 -1.22 12.87
C VAL A 118 4.77 -2.08 11.65
N GLY A 119 4.88 -1.46 10.47
CA GLY A 119 5.23 -2.15 9.23
C GLY A 119 6.62 -2.78 9.29
N GLN A 120 7.60 -2.05 9.80
CA GLN A 120 8.97 -2.55 9.94
C GLN A 120 9.04 -3.72 10.91
N VAL A 121 8.41 -3.61 12.09
CA VAL A 121 8.36 -4.72 13.06
C VAL A 121 7.73 -5.97 12.46
N ALA A 122 6.64 -5.83 11.71
CA ALA A 122 6.00 -6.97 11.05
C ALA A 122 6.93 -7.63 10.02
N SER A 123 7.65 -6.83 9.22
CA SER A 123 8.64 -7.29 8.25
C SER A 123 9.83 -8.00 8.93
N ASP A 124 10.30 -7.48 10.07
CA ASP A 124 11.43 -8.08 10.79
C ASP A 124 11.10 -9.40 11.50
N VAL A 125 9.82 -9.62 11.82
CA VAL A 125 9.37 -10.79 12.58
C VAL A 125 8.84 -11.92 11.69
N ILE A 126 8.34 -11.58 10.49
CA ILE A 126 7.68 -12.54 9.60
C ILE A 126 8.44 -12.59 8.27
N ASP A 127 9.30 -13.58 8.10
CA ASP A 127 10.26 -13.73 6.99
C ASP A 127 9.66 -13.57 5.58
N ARG A 128 8.38 -13.91 5.41
CA ARG A 128 7.71 -13.79 4.10
C ARG A 128 7.23 -12.37 3.77
N PHE A 129 7.29 -11.44 4.70
CA PHE A 129 6.84 -10.07 4.50
C PHE A 129 8.01 -9.13 4.30
N THR A 130 7.85 -8.22 3.34
CA THR A 130 8.66 -7.00 3.27
C THR A 130 7.76 -5.79 3.38
N TYR A 131 8.23 -4.77 4.07
CA TYR A 131 7.53 -3.50 4.20
C TYR A 131 8.39 -2.36 3.67
N THR A 132 7.78 -1.51 2.84
CA THR A 132 8.46 -0.36 2.25
C THR A 132 7.55 0.87 2.33
N PRO A 133 7.88 1.86 3.17
CA PRO A 133 7.22 3.16 3.12
C PRO A 133 7.67 3.92 1.87
N ILE A 134 6.72 4.54 1.18
CA ILE A 134 6.95 5.33 -0.03
C ILE A 134 6.40 6.74 0.18
N GLU A 135 7.19 7.74 -0.15
CA GLU A 135 6.73 9.12 -0.18
C GLU A 135 6.02 9.42 -1.50
N PHE A 136 4.81 9.97 -1.42
CA PHE A 136 4.06 10.40 -2.60
C PHE A 136 4.42 11.81 -3.04
N GLY A 137 5.24 12.54 -2.31
CA GLY A 137 5.79 13.85 -2.69
C GLY A 137 4.77 14.92 -3.10
N LEU A 138 3.51 14.81 -2.63
CA LEU A 138 2.44 15.72 -3.00
C LEU A 138 1.39 15.83 -1.90
N ASP A 139 1.00 17.07 -1.59
CA ASP A 139 -0.07 17.35 -0.67
C ASP A 139 -1.45 17.09 -1.30
N PRO A 140 -2.29 16.26 -0.69
CA PRO A 140 -3.64 16.10 -1.16
C PRO A 140 -4.44 17.42 -0.99
N PRO A 141 -5.23 17.83 -1.99
CA PRO A 141 -6.02 19.05 -1.89
C PRO A 141 -7.04 18.93 -0.74
N LYS A 142 -7.41 20.05 -0.16
CA LYS A 142 -8.57 20.12 0.74
C LYS A 142 -9.84 19.71 -0.02
N ARG A 143 -10.88 19.30 0.71
CA ARG A 143 -12.15 18.90 0.10
C ARG A 143 -12.67 20.01 -0.84
N GLY A 144 -12.86 19.67 -2.11
CA GLY A 144 -13.29 20.61 -3.15
C GLY A 144 -12.18 21.51 -3.71
N GLY A 145 -10.93 21.36 -3.30
CA GLY A 145 -9.79 22.06 -3.86
C GLY A 145 -9.37 21.52 -5.23
N GLU A 146 -8.64 22.35 -5.97
CA GLU A 146 -8.08 22.00 -7.28
C GLU A 146 -7.02 20.89 -7.15
N ARG A 147 -6.96 20.04 -8.16
CA ARG A 147 -5.96 18.98 -8.24
C ARG A 147 -4.60 19.59 -8.59
N PRO A 148 -3.53 19.21 -7.89
CA PRO A 148 -2.19 19.64 -8.26
C PRO A 148 -1.83 19.20 -9.68
N ASP A 149 -1.31 20.06 -10.54
CA ASP A 149 -1.01 19.75 -11.93
C ASP A 149 -0.03 18.57 -12.10
N ALA A 150 0.94 18.47 -11.19
CA ALA A 150 1.98 17.44 -11.23
C ALA A 150 1.52 16.03 -10.78
N TRP A 151 0.27 15.86 -10.37
CA TRP A 151 -0.15 14.61 -9.69
C TRP A 151 0.08 13.35 -10.51
N ARG A 152 -0.10 13.39 -11.84
CA ARG A 152 0.14 12.24 -12.72
C ARG A 152 1.61 11.86 -12.76
N THR A 153 2.48 12.87 -12.91
CA THR A 153 3.94 12.67 -12.91
C THR A 153 4.42 12.07 -11.58
N VAL A 154 3.85 12.52 -10.46
CA VAL A 154 4.17 12.00 -9.12
C VAL A 154 3.67 10.56 -8.98
N ALA A 155 2.44 10.25 -9.40
CA ALA A 155 1.90 8.90 -9.38
C ALA A 155 2.73 7.94 -10.23
N ASP A 156 3.14 8.35 -11.43
CA ASP A 156 4.01 7.56 -12.31
C ASP A 156 5.41 7.33 -11.69
N ALA A 157 5.96 8.34 -11.02
CA ALA A 157 7.24 8.20 -10.32
C ALA A 157 7.13 7.24 -9.13
N THR A 158 6.04 7.32 -8.36
CA THR A 158 5.74 6.42 -7.26
C THR A 158 5.60 4.97 -7.75
N ALA A 159 4.83 4.74 -8.82
CA ALA A 159 4.69 3.42 -9.42
C ALA A 159 6.03 2.86 -9.92
N ARG A 160 6.90 3.70 -10.54
CA ARG A 160 8.26 3.28 -10.91
C ARG A 160 9.11 2.88 -9.69
N THR A 161 8.96 3.60 -8.60
CA THR A 161 9.67 3.29 -7.35
C THR A 161 9.23 1.95 -6.76
N ILE A 162 7.94 1.64 -6.83
CA ILE A 162 7.37 0.34 -6.42
C ILE A 162 7.87 -0.76 -7.36
N ALA A 163 7.73 -0.59 -8.68
CA ALA A 163 8.14 -1.57 -9.67
C ALA A 163 9.64 -1.94 -9.59
N ALA A 164 10.50 -0.99 -9.19
CA ALA A 164 11.93 -1.25 -9.02
C ALA A 164 12.27 -2.08 -7.77
N ARG A 165 11.28 -2.42 -6.94
CA ARG A 165 11.44 -3.22 -5.70
C ARG A 165 10.70 -4.56 -5.75
N LEU A 166 10.01 -4.85 -6.84
CA LEU A 166 9.39 -6.12 -7.19
C LEU A 166 10.34 -6.99 -8.02
#